data_cbc712b507c78684e6f55e0c7d932b38
#
_entry.id   cbc712b507c78684e6f55e0c7d932b38
#
_cell.length_a   1.000
_cell.length_b   1.000
_cell.length_c   1.000
_cell.angle_alpha   90.00
_cell.angle_beta   90.00
_cell.angle_gamma   90.00
#
_symmetry.space_group_name_H-M   'P 1'
#
loop_
_entity.id
_entity.type
_entity.pdbx_description
1 polymer ?
#
loop_
_entity_poly.entity_id
_entity_poly.type
_entity_poly.pdbx_seq_one_letter_code
_entity_poly.pdbx_strand_id
1 'polypeptide(L)'
;MSYCLFSAKVFGNAKVFGCAEVFNDAIVFGNAQIFEDAEILESAKLYDNVMISGDVKVFGDAQIFRDVEVSGYAEISGNAQATKKVITFIDIFCYDITITDNHIKIGCQQHLKSKWENFTDKEIIEMDGKMALKFWRLFKPFAESMGLFD
;
A
#
# COMPACT_ATOMS: atom_id res chain seq x y z
N MET A 1 19.20 0.97 13.40
CA MET A 1 19.23 2.43 13.73
C MET A 1 18.06 3.05 13.02
N SER A 2 17.11 3.60 13.78
CA SER A 2 15.94 4.27 13.17
C SER A 2 16.32 5.72 12.86
N TYR A 3 16.07 6.18 11.66
CA TYR A 3 16.34 7.56 11.26
C TYR A 3 15.04 8.32 11.03
N CYS A 4 14.90 9.47 11.67
CA CYS A 4 13.90 10.47 11.37
C CYS A 4 14.62 11.66 10.76
N LEU A 5 14.50 11.88 9.47
CA LEU A 5 15.23 12.91 8.73
C LEU A 5 14.27 13.93 8.09
N PHE A 6 14.60 15.21 8.27
CA PHE A 6 13.86 16.39 7.81
C PHE A 6 12.56 16.67 8.58
N SER A 7 11.46 17.00 7.92
CA SER A 7 10.23 17.46 8.56
C SER A 7 9.35 16.35 9.14
N ALA A 8 9.77 15.09 9.07
CA ALA A 8 9.00 13.96 9.59
C ALA A 8 8.63 14.14 11.06
N LYS A 9 7.39 13.83 11.40
CA LYS A 9 6.84 14.00 12.75
C LYS A 9 6.40 12.66 13.32
N VAL A 10 7.06 12.23 14.38
CA VAL A 10 6.65 11.04 15.14
C VAL A 10 6.32 11.50 16.57
N PHE A 11 5.09 11.31 17.02
CA PHE A 11 4.63 11.82 18.31
C PHE A 11 3.52 10.95 18.94
N GLY A 12 3.10 11.31 20.15
CA GLY A 12 2.21 10.46 20.94
C GLY A 12 2.95 9.26 21.52
N ASN A 13 2.35 8.08 21.44
CA ASN A 13 2.95 6.81 21.83
C ASN A 13 3.53 6.02 20.63
N ALA A 14 3.67 6.67 19.48
CA ALA A 14 4.18 6.03 18.28
C ALA A 14 5.62 5.54 18.48
N LYS A 15 5.93 4.36 17.95
CA LYS A 15 7.24 3.72 18.08
C LYS A 15 7.77 3.37 16.69
N VAL A 16 8.99 3.79 16.42
CA VAL A 16 9.75 3.42 15.22
C VAL A 16 11.02 2.72 15.69
N PHE A 17 11.24 1.49 15.28
CA PHE A 17 12.37 0.68 15.72
C PHE A 17 12.84 -0.31 14.65
N GLY A 18 13.93 -1.03 14.92
CA GLY A 18 14.60 -1.84 13.90
C GLY A 18 15.35 -0.97 12.89
N CYS A 19 15.24 -1.26 11.61
CA CYS A 19 15.79 -0.49 10.51
C CYS A 19 14.73 0.43 9.86
N ALA A 20 13.55 0.55 10.46
CA ALA A 20 12.47 1.36 9.90
C ALA A 20 12.85 2.84 9.77
N GLU A 21 12.45 3.44 8.68
CA GLU A 21 12.76 4.82 8.34
C GLU A 21 11.48 5.66 8.14
N VAL A 22 11.45 6.84 8.77
CA VAL A 22 10.37 7.83 8.59
C VAL A 22 11.02 9.15 8.21
N PHE A 23 10.71 9.65 7.01
CA PHE A 23 11.36 10.86 6.51
C PHE A 23 10.46 11.73 5.62
N ASN A 24 11.00 12.86 5.13
CA ASN A 24 10.27 13.93 4.48
C ASN A 24 9.17 14.51 5.39
N ASP A 25 7.95 14.73 4.87
CA ASP A 25 6.84 15.31 5.61
C ASP A 25 5.89 14.26 6.20
N ALA A 26 6.36 13.01 6.34
CA ALA A 26 5.58 11.92 6.90
C ALA A 26 5.17 12.19 8.36
N ILE A 27 3.96 11.82 8.70
CA ILE A 27 3.40 12.03 10.04
C ILE A 27 2.96 10.69 10.63
N VAL A 28 3.54 10.33 11.76
CA VAL A 28 3.21 9.11 12.51
C VAL A 28 2.81 9.48 13.93
N PHE A 29 1.61 9.08 14.35
CA PHE A 29 1.14 9.42 15.70
C PHE A 29 0.17 8.39 16.28
N GLY A 30 -0.33 8.66 17.50
CA GLY A 30 -1.17 7.72 18.23
C GLY A 30 -0.35 6.60 18.87
N ASN A 31 -0.76 5.36 18.69
CA ASN A 31 -0.06 4.17 19.15
C ASN A 31 0.60 3.40 18.00
N ALA A 32 0.84 4.05 16.88
CA ALA A 32 1.42 3.41 15.70
C ALA A 32 2.78 2.75 15.99
N GLN A 33 3.00 1.56 15.44
CA GLN A 33 4.25 0.83 15.57
C GLN A 33 4.80 0.52 14.18
N ILE A 34 6.02 0.96 13.92
CA ILE A 34 6.70 0.77 12.63
C ILE A 34 8.04 0.10 12.92
N PHE A 35 8.31 -1.03 12.31
CA PHE A 35 9.49 -1.82 12.60
C PHE A 35 9.99 -2.64 11.42
N GLU A 36 11.09 -3.36 11.62
CA GLU A 36 11.84 -4.07 10.58
C GLU A 36 12.41 -3.08 9.55
N ASP A 37 12.21 -3.28 8.25
CA ASP A 37 12.78 -2.47 7.17
C ASP A 37 11.73 -1.56 6.50
N ALA A 38 10.67 -1.20 7.24
CA ALA A 38 9.57 -0.38 6.73
C ALA A 38 10.00 1.07 6.45
N GLU A 39 9.57 1.60 5.32
CA GLU A 39 9.84 2.97 4.87
C GLU A 39 8.55 3.79 4.80
N ILE A 40 8.48 4.89 5.57
CA ILE A 40 7.36 5.83 5.56
C ILE A 40 7.87 7.19 5.10
N LEU A 41 7.40 7.68 3.98
CA LEU A 41 7.98 8.85 3.34
C LEU A 41 6.96 9.77 2.67
N GLU A 42 7.45 10.91 2.16
CA GLU A 42 6.67 11.97 1.54
C GLU A 42 5.62 12.54 2.51
N SER A 43 4.36 12.64 2.13
CA SER A 43 3.28 13.19 2.94
C SER A 43 2.39 12.12 3.60
N ALA A 44 2.90 10.89 3.71
CA ALA A 44 2.16 9.77 4.28
C ALA A 44 1.77 10.01 5.74
N LYS A 45 0.58 9.57 6.12
CA LYS A 45 0.02 9.75 7.47
C LYS A 45 -0.40 8.42 8.06
N LEU A 46 0.20 8.08 9.19
CA LEU A 46 -0.12 6.88 9.97
C LEU A 46 -0.56 7.29 11.37
N TYR A 47 -1.72 6.80 11.80
CA TYR A 47 -2.24 7.16 13.10
C TYR A 47 -3.13 6.05 13.72
N ASP A 48 -3.57 6.26 14.94
CA ASP A 48 -4.28 5.26 15.77
C ASP A 48 -3.38 4.07 16.16
N ASN A 49 -3.84 2.83 15.98
CA ASN A 49 -3.14 1.60 16.41
C ASN A 49 -2.52 0.85 15.22
N VAL A 50 -2.01 1.57 14.24
CA VAL A 50 -1.42 0.98 13.02
C VAL A 50 -0.13 0.22 13.35
N MET A 51 0.02 -0.97 12.76
CA MET A 51 1.25 -1.76 12.81
C MET A 51 1.80 -1.96 11.39
N ILE A 52 3.03 -1.54 11.17
CA ILE A 52 3.74 -1.71 9.89
C ILE A 52 5.02 -2.49 10.12
N SER A 53 5.23 -3.57 9.37
CA SER A 53 6.44 -4.40 9.47
C SER A 53 6.84 -5.03 8.13
N GLY A 54 8.08 -5.51 8.04
CA GLY A 54 8.65 -6.04 6.81
C GLY A 54 9.21 -4.95 5.92
N ASP A 55 9.35 -5.24 4.62
CA ASP A 55 9.82 -4.30 3.59
C ASP A 55 8.67 -3.42 3.04
N VAL A 56 7.78 -2.96 3.91
CA VAL A 56 6.61 -2.15 3.52
C VAL A 56 7.02 -0.73 3.18
N LYS A 57 6.49 -0.20 2.07
CA LYS A 57 6.66 1.21 1.68
C LYS A 57 5.33 1.95 1.67
N VAL A 58 5.27 3.07 2.39
CA VAL A 58 4.11 3.95 2.43
C VAL A 58 4.53 5.36 2.04
N PHE A 59 3.99 5.90 0.96
CA PHE A 59 4.41 7.19 0.42
C PHE A 59 3.28 7.95 -0.32
N GLY A 60 3.59 9.12 -0.85
CA GLY A 60 2.58 10.02 -1.41
C GLY A 60 1.72 10.65 -0.32
N ASP A 61 0.44 10.80 -0.60
CA ASP A 61 -0.58 11.26 0.34
C ASP A 61 -1.34 10.10 1.00
N ALA A 62 -0.73 8.92 1.08
CA ALA A 62 -1.35 7.72 1.63
C ALA A 62 -1.71 7.90 3.11
N GLN A 63 -2.85 7.34 3.51
CA GLN A 63 -3.34 7.41 4.87
C GLN A 63 -3.67 6.02 5.41
N ILE A 64 -3.05 5.65 6.52
CA ILE A 64 -3.29 4.38 7.21
C ILE A 64 -3.71 4.69 8.65
N PHE A 65 -4.86 4.20 9.06
CA PHE A 65 -5.40 4.52 10.37
C PHE A 65 -6.36 3.44 10.90
N ARG A 66 -6.76 3.56 12.17
CA ARG A 66 -7.49 2.56 12.96
C ARG A 66 -6.57 1.41 13.36
N ASP A 67 -7.09 0.19 13.38
CA ASP A 67 -6.41 -1.04 13.83
C ASP A 67 -5.86 -1.84 12.63
N VAL A 68 -5.12 -1.17 11.74
CA VAL A 68 -4.60 -1.78 10.51
C VAL A 68 -3.22 -2.37 10.75
N GLU A 69 -3.04 -3.60 10.31
CA GLU A 69 -1.76 -4.27 10.23
C GLU A 69 -1.34 -4.43 8.76
N VAL A 70 -0.15 -3.96 8.43
CA VAL A 70 0.47 -4.10 7.10
C VAL A 70 1.82 -4.75 7.26
N SER A 71 2.05 -5.82 6.51
CA SER A 71 3.30 -6.58 6.59
C SER A 71 3.74 -7.10 5.22
N GLY A 72 4.95 -7.65 5.18
CA GLY A 72 5.53 -8.23 3.96
C GLY A 72 6.14 -7.18 3.05
N TYR A 73 5.74 -7.14 1.80
CA TYR A 73 6.29 -6.27 0.74
C TYR A 73 5.25 -5.31 0.18
N ALA A 74 4.30 -4.87 0.99
CA ALA A 74 3.23 -3.99 0.52
C ALA A 74 3.75 -2.61 0.11
N GLU A 75 3.25 -2.09 -1.00
CA GLU A 75 3.45 -0.70 -1.41
C GLU A 75 2.12 0.04 -1.39
N ILE A 76 2.00 1.04 -0.54
CA ILE A 76 0.81 1.88 -0.39
C ILE A 76 1.19 3.32 -0.75
N SER A 77 0.62 3.85 -1.83
CA SER A 77 1.06 5.13 -2.39
C SER A 77 -0.10 6.01 -2.90
N GLY A 78 0.23 7.19 -3.40
CA GLY A 78 -0.75 8.15 -3.92
C GLY A 78 -1.78 8.52 -2.85
N ASN A 79 -3.05 8.48 -3.19
CA ASN A 79 -4.16 8.81 -2.28
C ASN A 79 -4.80 7.55 -1.66
N ALA A 80 -4.05 6.45 -1.56
CA ALA A 80 -4.59 5.21 -1.00
C ALA A 80 -4.95 5.37 0.47
N GLN A 81 -6.06 4.75 0.87
CA GLN A 81 -6.50 4.70 2.26
C GLN A 81 -6.60 3.25 2.73
N ALA A 82 -6.06 2.98 3.91
CA ALA A 82 -6.18 1.70 4.58
C ALA A 82 -6.75 1.91 5.98
N THR A 83 -7.96 1.46 6.19
CA THR A 83 -8.66 1.44 7.50
C THR A 83 -9.08 0.04 7.91
N LYS A 84 -8.87 -0.91 7.01
CA LYS A 84 -9.12 -2.34 7.16
C LYS A 84 -7.85 -3.09 6.78
N LYS A 85 -7.95 -4.40 6.68
CA LYS A 85 -6.84 -5.25 6.30
C LYS A 85 -6.30 -4.89 4.90
N VAL A 86 -5.01 -4.65 4.81
CA VAL A 86 -4.30 -4.59 3.52
C VAL A 86 -3.99 -6.01 3.06
N ILE A 87 -4.29 -6.30 1.80
CA ILE A 87 -4.03 -7.61 1.20
C ILE A 87 -2.91 -7.44 0.18
N THR A 88 -1.88 -8.27 0.32
CA THR A 88 -0.74 -8.28 -0.61
C THR A 88 -0.60 -9.66 -1.22
N PHE A 89 -0.43 -9.71 -2.53
CA PHE A 89 -0.02 -10.89 -3.27
C PHE A 89 1.33 -10.60 -3.93
N ILE A 90 2.27 -11.50 -3.80
CA ILE A 90 3.63 -11.34 -4.30
C ILE A 90 3.83 -12.30 -5.46
N ASP A 91 4.45 -11.80 -6.53
CA ASP A 91 4.86 -12.58 -7.72
C ASP A 91 3.72 -13.42 -8.34
N ILE A 92 2.54 -12.82 -8.40
CA ILE A 92 1.41 -13.44 -9.12
C ILE A 92 1.56 -13.16 -10.61
N PHE A 93 2.06 -14.12 -11.38
CA PHE A 93 2.33 -13.99 -12.82
C PHE A 93 3.19 -12.77 -13.18
N CYS A 94 4.25 -12.50 -12.40
CA CYS A 94 5.18 -11.37 -12.52
C CYS A 94 4.65 -10.01 -12.00
N TYR A 95 3.54 -9.99 -11.29
CA TYR A 95 3.03 -8.75 -10.66
C TYR A 95 2.87 -8.91 -9.16
N ASP A 96 3.34 -7.91 -8.44
CA ASP A 96 2.97 -7.70 -7.04
C ASP A 96 1.67 -6.93 -6.98
N ILE A 97 0.79 -7.30 -6.06
CA ILE A 97 -0.53 -6.70 -5.92
C ILE A 97 -0.70 -6.24 -4.47
N THR A 98 -1.05 -4.99 -4.29
CA THR A 98 -1.45 -4.43 -3.00
C THR A 98 -2.87 -3.90 -3.07
N ILE A 99 -3.72 -4.33 -2.16
CA ILE A 99 -5.13 -3.96 -2.09
C ILE A 99 -5.39 -3.23 -0.77
N THR A 100 -5.86 -2.01 -0.88
CA THR A 100 -6.30 -1.17 0.23
C THR A 100 -7.82 -1.00 0.21
N ASP A 101 -8.37 -0.10 1.01
CA ASP A 101 -9.82 0.13 1.05
C ASP A 101 -10.37 0.61 -0.29
N ASN A 102 -9.65 1.49 -0.97
CA ASN A 102 -10.13 2.21 -2.14
C ASN A 102 -9.30 2.02 -3.41
N HIS A 103 -8.08 1.47 -3.29
CA HIS A 103 -7.17 1.27 -4.41
C HIS A 103 -6.70 -0.18 -4.54
N ILE A 104 -6.38 -0.55 -5.76
CA ILE A 104 -5.57 -1.72 -6.07
C ILE A 104 -4.33 -1.23 -6.83
N LYS A 105 -3.16 -1.67 -6.38
CA LYS A 105 -1.90 -1.54 -7.10
C LYS A 105 -1.52 -2.89 -7.70
N ILE A 106 -1.22 -2.91 -8.99
CA ILE A 106 -0.75 -4.10 -9.72
C ILE A 106 0.54 -3.70 -10.45
N GLY A 107 1.65 -4.24 -10.04
CA GLY A 107 2.96 -3.80 -10.51
C GLY A 107 3.14 -2.29 -10.30
N CYS A 108 3.43 -1.54 -11.34
CA CYS A 108 3.58 -0.07 -11.29
C CYS A 108 2.26 0.71 -11.46
N GLN A 109 1.14 0.04 -11.72
CA GLN A 109 -0.16 0.68 -11.96
C GLN A 109 -1.00 0.70 -10.69
N GLN A 110 -1.40 1.90 -10.24
CA GLN A 110 -2.30 2.08 -9.11
C GLN A 110 -3.55 2.86 -9.54
N HIS A 111 -4.71 2.28 -9.29
CA HIS A 111 -5.99 2.91 -9.59
C HIS A 111 -7.03 2.60 -8.52
N LEU A 112 -8.11 3.39 -8.50
CA LEU A 112 -9.29 3.08 -7.71
C LEU A 112 -9.85 1.70 -8.08
N LYS A 113 -10.39 0.99 -7.12
CA LYS A 113 -11.07 -0.31 -7.32
C LYS A 113 -12.12 -0.24 -8.42
N SER A 114 -12.99 0.78 -8.37
CA SER A 114 -14.03 1.01 -9.39
C SER A 114 -13.48 1.24 -10.80
N LYS A 115 -12.27 1.78 -10.92
CA LYS A 115 -11.62 1.97 -12.21
C LYS A 115 -11.05 0.65 -12.74
N TRP A 116 -10.42 -0.14 -11.87
CA TRP A 116 -9.94 -1.48 -12.23
C TRP A 116 -11.08 -2.36 -12.75
N GLU A 117 -12.23 -2.38 -12.08
CA GLU A 117 -13.40 -3.15 -12.50
C GLU A 117 -13.86 -2.83 -13.92
N ASN A 118 -13.72 -1.57 -14.33
CA ASN A 118 -14.25 -1.06 -15.59
C ASN A 118 -13.22 -0.95 -16.73
N PHE A 119 -11.96 -1.34 -16.52
CA PHE A 119 -10.95 -1.30 -17.58
C PHE A 119 -11.31 -2.25 -18.73
N THR A 120 -11.19 -1.71 -19.94
CA THR A 120 -11.30 -2.48 -21.18
C THR A 120 -10.02 -3.24 -21.49
N ASP A 121 -10.12 -4.30 -22.29
CA ASP A 121 -8.96 -5.06 -22.78
C ASP A 121 -7.91 -4.15 -23.43
N LYS A 122 -8.35 -3.12 -24.15
CA LYS A 122 -7.45 -2.16 -24.81
C LYS A 122 -6.64 -1.35 -23.80
N GLU A 123 -7.29 -0.81 -22.78
CA GLU A 123 -6.61 -0.05 -21.72
C GLU A 123 -5.62 -0.93 -20.96
N ILE A 124 -5.95 -2.17 -20.66
CA ILE A 124 -5.03 -3.12 -20.02
C ILE A 124 -3.80 -3.40 -20.91
N ILE A 125 -3.99 -3.56 -22.22
CA ILE A 125 -2.88 -3.75 -23.16
C ILE A 125 -1.99 -2.50 -23.22
N GLU A 126 -2.57 -1.31 -23.14
CA GLU A 126 -1.82 -0.05 -23.14
C GLU A 126 -0.95 0.12 -21.89
N MET A 127 -1.30 -0.50 -20.75
CA MET A 127 -0.51 -0.46 -19.52
C MET A 127 0.79 -1.26 -19.62
N ASP A 128 0.72 -2.53 -20.02
CA ASP A 128 1.90 -3.41 -20.07
C ASP A 128 1.72 -4.57 -21.10
N GLY A 129 1.13 -4.25 -22.24
CA GLY A 129 1.04 -5.15 -23.36
C GLY A 129 0.15 -6.38 -23.17
N LYS A 130 0.41 -7.39 -24.01
CA LYS A 130 -0.40 -8.63 -24.03
C LYS A 130 -0.25 -9.48 -22.77
N MET A 131 0.86 -9.35 -22.05
CA MET A 131 1.07 -10.06 -20.78
C MET A 131 0.13 -9.54 -19.71
N ALA A 132 -0.03 -8.23 -19.61
CA ALA A 132 -1.00 -7.62 -18.69
C ALA A 132 -2.42 -8.10 -18.98
N LEU A 133 -2.83 -8.19 -20.25
CA LEU A 133 -4.14 -8.70 -20.60
C LEU A 133 -4.33 -10.17 -20.21
N LYS A 134 -3.32 -11.01 -20.44
CA LYS A 134 -3.36 -12.43 -20.05
C LYS A 134 -3.52 -12.58 -18.53
N PHE A 135 -2.73 -11.82 -17.77
CA PHE A 135 -2.84 -11.75 -16.31
C PHE A 135 -4.24 -11.26 -15.89
N TRP A 136 -4.71 -10.14 -16.43
CA TRP A 136 -5.98 -9.51 -16.06
C TRP A 136 -7.19 -10.44 -16.26
N ARG A 137 -7.21 -11.19 -17.36
CA ARG A 137 -8.28 -12.17 -17.64
C ARG A 137 -8.33 -13.34 -16.66
N LEU A 138 -7.23 -13.62 -15.97
CA LEU A 138 -7.18 -14.61 -14.88
C LEU A 138 -7.50 -13.96 -13.53
N PHE A 139 -6.94 -12.79 -13.27
CA PHE A 139 -7.07 -12.10 -11.98
C PHE A 139 -8.46 -11.50 -11.77
N LYS A 140 -9.06 -10.87 -12.78
CA LYS A 140 -10.35 -10.18 -12.62
C LYS A 140 -11.48 -11.09 -12.10
N PRO A 141 -11.73 -12.28 -12.66
CA PRO A 141 -12.75 -13.19 -12.12
C PRO A 141 -12.47 -13.66 -10.69
N PHE A 142 -11.19 -13.85 -10.36
CA PHE A 142 -10.77 -14.16 -8.99
C PHE A 142 -11.07 -12.97 -8.06
N ALA A 143 -10.67 -11.77 -8.43
CA ALA A 143 -10.91 -10.56 -7.66
C ALA A 143 -12.41 -10.30 -7.43
N GLU A 144 -13.25 -10.49 -8.45
CA GLU A 144 -14.71 -10.42 -8.35
C GLU A 144 -15.26 -11.46 -7.36
N SER A 145 -14.80 -12.71 -7.45
CA SER A 145 -15.25 -13.80 -6.55
C SER A 145 -14.88 -13.55 -5.09
N MET A 146 -13.81 -12.80 -4.84
CA MET A 146 -13.32 -12.44 -3.51
C MET A 146 -13.87 -11.11 -3.00
N GLY A 147 -14.70 -10.40 -3.78
CA GLY A 147 -15.21 -9.07 -3.44
C GLY A 147 -14.11 -8.01 -3.31
N LEU A 148 -13.03 -8.11 -4.06
CA LEU A 148 -11.89 -7.21 -3.93
C LEU A 148 -12.14 -5.82 -4.55
N PHE A 149 -13.16 -5.68 -5.38
CA PHE A 149 -13.58 -4.40 -5.96
C PHE A 149 -14.62 -3.66 -5.10
N ASP A 150 -15.19 -4.30 -4.09
CA ASP A 150 -16.18 -3.73 -3.16
C ASP A 150 -15.57 -2.79 -2.11
#